data_eb0cc59928e073dc28674ddb372e9f3c
#
_entry.id   eb0cc59928e073dc28674ddb372e9f3c
#
_cell.length_a   1.000
_cell.length_b   1.000
_cell.length_c   1.000
_cell.angle_alpha   90.00
_cell.angle_beta   90.00
_cell.angle_gamma   90.00
#
_symmetry.space_group_name_H-M   'P 1'
#
loop_
_entity.id
_entity.type
_entity.pdbx_description
1 polymer ?
#
loop_
_entity_poly.entity_id
_entity_poly.type
_entity_poly.pdbx_seq_one_letter_code
_entity_poly.pdbx_strand_id
1 'polypeptide(L)'
;MLNTKKIGSVLKNINNIDELSIFDEIDCRQGQLIAVKVISVNPNYNKLELVSGRITELTEGDIIVGALGNRIASSGMTGSVPQDLKKHDKIHILNLGGVIGTCRDFNILLGPATECEVIGSIIDNQVKQLNLQDFSKIKEINTQLHVPSIAVIGTGIDSGKTTVSSFIIKTLCKYFKRINACKLAGTASQKDLYSYEDNGAHKTSDFVDYGLPSTCMNEKSLIQKCSTSIINHLSENADIILMELGDGYHGDYGTKEIIQN
;
A
#
# COMPACT_ATOMS: atom_id res chain seq x y z
N MET A 1 -0.12 -25.41 -7.35
CA MET A 1 0.86 -24.31 -7.45
C MET A 1 0.24 -23.21 -8.28
N LEU A 2 0.23 -21.99 -7.78
CA LEU A 2 -0.18 -20.79 -8.52
C LEU A 2 0.86 -20.50 -9.61
N ASN A 3 0.54 -20.73 -10.86
CA ASN A 3 1.39 -20.33 -11.97
C ASN A 3 1.12 -18.84 -12.29
N THR A 4 1.34 -17.96 -11.31
CA THR A 4 1.12 -16.52 -11.47
C THR A 4 2.42 -15.77 -11.62
N LYS A 5 2.45 -14.82 -12.56
CA LYS A 5 3.57 -13.88 -12.75
C LYS A 5 3.24 -12.46 -12.28
N LYS A 6 2.01 -12.23 -11.78
CA LYS A 6 1.53 -10.88 -11.44
C LYS A 6 1.20 -10.76 -9.95
N ILE A 7 2.23 -10.45 -9.17
CA ILE A 7 2.15 -10.22 -7.74
C ILE A 7 2.20 -8.72 -7.49
N GLY A 8 1.15 -8.17 -6.90
CA GLY A 8 1.04 -6.75 -6.61
C GLY A 8 2.09 -6.25 -5.63
N SER A 9 2.55 -5.01 -5.82
CA SER A 9 3.60 -4.39 -4.99
C SER A 9 3.22 -4.23 -3.52
N VAL A 10 1.93 -4.31 -3.19
CA VAL A 10 1.44 -4.40 -1.80
C VAL A 10 2.06 -5.59 -1.05
N LEU A 11 2.53 -6.61 -1.76
CA LEU A 11 3.18 -7.81 -1.22
C LEU A 11 4.71 -7.72 -1.21
N LYS A 12 5.30 -6.53 -1.30
CA LYS A 12 6.75 -6.29 -1.42
C LYS A 12 7.60 -6.95 -0.34
N ASN A 13 7.02 -7.26 0.81
CA ASN A 13 7.70 -7.84 1.97
C ASN A 13 7.64 -9.38 2.01
N ILE A 14 6.97 -10.01 1.05
CA ILE A 14 6.74 -11.46 1.04
C ILE A 14 7.67 -12.10 0.02
N ASN A 15 8.50 -13.01 0.50
CA ASN A 15 9.36 -13.83 -0.36
C ASN A 15 8.65 -15.16 -0.71
N ASN A 16 9.01 -15.76 -1.85
CA ASN A 16 8.57 -17.10 -2.26
C ASN A 16 7.04 -17.28 -2.33
N ILE A 17 6.33 -16.25 -2.76
CA ILE A 17 4.85 -16.28 -2.87
C ILE A 17 4.37 -17.40 -3.81
N ASP A 18 5.21 -17.78 -4.79
CA ASP A 18 4.89 -18.85 -5.76
C ASP A 18 4.85 -20.26 -5.12
N GLU A 19 5.41 -20.42 -3.92
CA GLU A 19 5.39 -21.69 -3.15
C GLU A 19 4.14 -21.83 -2.26
N LEU A 20 3.34 -20.77 -2.15
CA LEU A 20 2.16 -20.75 -1.29
C LEU A 20 0.96 -21.44 -1.95
N SER A 21 0.07 -21.94 -1.12
CA SER A 21 -1.15 -22.63 -1.54
C SER A 21 -2.37 -21.74 -1.48
N ILE A 22 -3.43 -22.15 -2.18
CA ILE A 22 -4.73 -21.44 -2.15
C ILE A 22 -5.69 -22.24 -1.29
N PHE A 23 -6.54 -21.53 -0.55
CA PHE A 23 -7.62 -22.06 0.26
C PHE A 23 -8.94 -21.38 -0.09
N ASP A 24 -10.03 -22.15 -0.14
CA ASP A 24 -11.31 -21.64 -0.64
C ASP A 24 -12.02 -20.68 0.34
N GLU A 25 -11.77 -20.84 1.66
CA GLU A 25 -12.28 -19.92 2.67
C GLU A 25 -11.45 -18.63 2.73
N ILE A 26 -12.12 -17.50 2.97
CA ILE A 26 -11.48 -16.18 2.94
C ILE A 26 -11.85 -15.41 4.20
N ASP A 27 -10.84 -15.04 4.96
CA ASP A 27 -10.98 -14.14 6.09
C ASP A 27 -11.08 -12.69 5.59
N CYS A 28 -12.28 -12.10 5.69
CA CYS A 28 -12.57 -10.76 5.18
C CYS A 28 -12.03 -9.67 6.10
N ARG A 29 -10.72 -9.55 6.19
CA ARG A 29 -10.03 -8.49 6.95
C ARG A 29 -8.98 -7.78 6.12
N GLN A 30 -8.68 -6.56 6.50
CA GLN A 30 -7.66 -5.77 5.84
C GLN A 30 -6.29 -6.46 5.92
N GLY A 31 -5.56 -6.45 4.81
CA GLY A 31 -4.26 -7.12 4.71
C GLY A 31 -4.33 -8.61 4.38
N GLN A 32 -5.52 -9.24 4.34
CA GLN A 32 -5.66 -10.65 3.94
C GLN A 32 -5.14 -10.85 2.52
N LEU A 33 -4.24 -11.81 2.33
CA LEU A 33 -3.70 -12.16 1.02
C LEU A 33 -4.73 -12.96 0.23
N ILE A 34 -4.95 -12.56 -1.03
CA ILE A 34 -5.97 -13.17 -1.89
C ILE A 34 -5.45 -13.34 -3.31
N ALA A 35 -5.83 -14.46 -3.94
CA ALA A 35 -5.65 -14.70 -5.37
C ALA A 35 -6.95 -14.46 -6.11
N VAL A 36 -6.86 -13.73 -7.24
CA VAL A 36 -8.01 -13.39 -8.08
C VAL A 36 -7.66 -13.57 -9.56
N LYS A 37 -8.67 -13.88 -10.39
CA LYS A 37 -8.56 -13.98 -11.85
C LYS A 37 -9.25 -12.79 -12.49
N VAL A 38 -8.58 -12.07 -13.37
CA VAL A 38 -9.16 -10.94 -14.11
C VAL A 38 -10.24 -11.44 -15.06
N ILE A 39 -11.45 -10.86 -14.96
CA ILE A 39 -12.60 -11.16 -15.83
C ILE A 39 -12.77 -10.05 -16.86
N SER A 40 -12.68 -8.79 -16.43
CA SER A 40 -12.86 -7.62 -17.28
C SER A 40 -11.87 -6.53 -16.90
N VAL A 41 -11.20 -5.95 -17.88
CA VAL A 41 -10.13 -4.96 -17.66
C VAL A 41 -10.67 -3.55 -17.89
N ASN A 42 -10.38 -2.64 -16.97
CA ASN A 42 -10.61 -1.21 -17.18
C ASN A 42 -9.65 -0.69 -18.28
N PRO A 43 -10.14 -0.06 -19.36
CA PRO A 43 -9.27 0.37 -20.46
C PRO A 43 -8.34 1.52 -20.10
N ASN A 44 -8.67 2.34 -19.10
CA ASN A 44 -7.90 3.54 -18.70
C ASN A 44 -7.06 3.34 -17.45
N TYR A 45 -7.41 2.34 -16.61
CA TYR A 45 -6.75 2.03 -15.35
C TYR A 45 -6.41 0.54 -15.26
N ASN A 46 -5.62 0.06 -16.20
CA ASN A 46 -5.31 -1.37 -16.43
C ASN A 46 -3.89 -1.78 -16.00
N LYS A 47 -3.23 -1.00 -15.17
CA LYS A 47 -1.83 -1.26 -14.79
C LYS A 47 -1.73 -1.85 -13.40
N LEU A 48 -0.76 -2.75 -13.23
CA LEU A 48 -0.35 -3.31 -11.95
C LEU A 48 1.14 -3.07 -11.74
N GLU A 49 1.50 -2.53 -10.58
CA GLU A 49 2.87 -2.44 -10.12
C GLU A 49 3.23 -3.76 -9.42
N LEU A 50 4.23 -4.45 -9.93
CA LEU A 50 4.72 -5.71 -9.38
C LEU A 50 5.64 -5.46 -8.18
N VAL A 51 5.91 -6.51 -7.38
CA VAL A 51 6.86 -6.46 -6.25
C VAL A 51 8.26 -5.96 -6.63
N SER A 52 8.64 -6.12 -7.89
CA SER A 52 9.90 -5.60 -8.44
C SER A 52 9.89 -4.10 -8.77
N GLY A 53 8.75 -3.40 -8.59
CA GLY A 53 8.54 -2.03 -9.04
C GLY A 53 8.20 -1.90 -10.53
N ARG A 54 8.32 -2.97 -11.32
CA ARG A 54 7.96 -2.96 -12.73
C ARG A 54 6.45 -2.83 -12.90
N ILE A 55 6.00 -1.92 -13.75
CA ILE A 55 4.60 -1.77 -14.13
C ILE A 55 4.29 -2.69 -15.30
N THR A 56 3.20 -3.44 -15.21
CA THR A 56 2.66 -4.31 -16.26
C THR A 56 1.21 -3.98 -16.54
N GLU A 57 0.75 -4.27 -17.74
CA GLU A 57 -0.67 -4.19 -18.07
C GLU A 57 -1.40 -5.46 -17.64
N LEU A 58 -2.66 -5.29 -17.26
CA LEU A 58 -3.59 -6.38 -16.95
C LEU A 58 -4.29 -6.84 -18.22
N THR A 59 -4.52 -8.13 -18.31
CA THR A 59 -5.29 -8.77 -19.39
C THR A 59 -6.30 -9.76 -18.79
N GLU A 60 -7.39 -10.01 -19.50
CA GLU A 60 -8.37 -11.02 -19.10
C GLU A 60 -7.70 -12.40 -18.96
N GLY A 61 -8.06 -13.12 -17.91
CA GLY A 61 -7.47 -14.40 -17.58
C GLY A 61 -6.21 -14.34 -16.71
N ASP A 62 -5.62 -13.15 -16.51
CA ASP A 62 -4.49 -13.01 -15.58
C ASP A 62 -4.86 -13.44 -14.16
N ILE A 63 -3.95 -14.16 -13.52
CA ILE A 63 -4.05 -14.47 -12.10
C ILE A 63 -3.16 -13.49 -11.34
N ILE A 64 -3.77 -12.78 -10.40
CA ILE A 64 -3.12 -11.76 -9.58
C ILE A 64 -3.16 -12.18 -8.13
N VAL A 65 -2.06 -11.99 -7.42
CA VAL A 65 -2.04 -12.04 -5.95
C VAL A 65 -1.88 -10.63 -5.42
N GLY A 66 -2.77 -10.25 -4.51
CA GLY A 66 -2.82 -8.95 -3.85
C GLY A 66 -3.29 -9.08 -2.40
N ALA A 67 -3.69 -7.98 -1.81
CA ALA A 67 -4.22 -7.94 -0.45
C ALA A 67 -5.55 -7.21 -0.37
N LEU A 68 -6.47 -7.71 0.46
CA LEU A 68 -7.72 -7.02 0.77
C LEU A 68 -7.43 -5.70 1.48
N GLY A 69 -8.07 -4.61 1.04
CA GLY A 69 -7.88 -3.30 1.64
C GLY A 69 -8.93 -2.26 1.25
N ASN A 70 -8.92 -1.15 1.98
CA ASN A 70 -9.81 -0.03 1.76
C ASN A 70 -9.12 1.05 0.93
N ARG A 71 -9.87 1.74 0.10
CA ARG A 71 -9.41 2.92 -0.65
C ARG A 71 -10.53 3.93 -0.84
N ILE A 72 -10.23 5.20 -0.68
CA ILE A 72 -11.08 6.33 -1.07
C ILE A 72 -10.25 7.24 -1.98
N ALA A 73 -10.69 7.44 -3.21
CA ALA A 73 -9.95 8.28 -4.16
C ALA A 73 -10.89 8.97 -5.13
N SER A 74 -10.97 10.30 -5.06
CA SER A 74 -11.78 11.13 -5.98
C SER A 74 -11.29 11.05 -7.43
N SER A 75 -9.99 10.87 -7.64
CA SER A 75 -9.37 10.69 -8.97
C SER A 75 -9.17 9.23 -9.36
N GLY A 76 -9.72 8.27 -8.60
CA GLY A 76 -9.50 6.83 -8.78
C GLY A 76 -10.71 5.98 -8.45
N MET A 77 -10.44 4.81 -7.84
CA MET A 77 -11.44 3.86 -7.37
C MET A 77 -11.65 4.02 -5.86
N THR A 78 -12.90 3.99 -5.41
CA THR A 78 -13.28 3.93 -4.00
C THR A 78 -13.89 2.57 -3.73
N GLY A 79 -13.39 1.88 -2.71
CA GLY A 79 -13.86 0.55 -2.35
C GLY A 79 -13.37 0.13 -0.97
N SER A 80 -13.89 -0.99 -0.51
CA SER A 80 -13.58 -1.51 0.83
C SER A 80 -13.50 -3.03 0.85
N VAL A 81 -12.89 -3.55 1.91
CA VAL A 81 -12.96 -4.96 2.24
C VAL A 81 -14.43 -5.38 2.37
N PRO A 82 -14.89 -6.43 1.67
CA PRO A 82 -16.26 -6.94 1.82
C PRO A 82 -16.46 -7.58 3.20
N GLN A 83 -17.71 -7.66 3.65
CA GLN A 83 -18.06 -8.33 4.90
C GLN A 83 -18.04 -9.86 4.78
N ASP A 84 -18.38 -10.37 3.62
CA ASP A 84 -18.34 -11.78 3.25
C ASP A 84 -17.79 -11.90 1.84
N LEU A 85 -16.99 -12.92 1.59
CA LEU A 85 -16.37 -13.18 0.29
C LEU A 85 -16.13 -14.68 0.13
N LYS A 86 -16.60 -15.21 -0.99
CA LYS A 86 -16.48 -16.61 -1.33
C LYS A 86 -15.74 -16.80 -2.64
N LYS A 87 -15.19 -17.97 -2.85
CA LYS A 87 -14.67 -18.40 -4.12
C LYS A 87 -15.72 -18.19 -5.22
N HIS A 88 -15.29 -17.70 -6.39
CA HIS A 88 -16.09 -17.29 -7.54
C HIS A 88 -16.90 -16.00 -7.39
N ASP A 89 -16.88 -15.34 -6.22
CA ASP A 89 -17.46 -14.00 -6.09
C ASP A 89 -16.68 -12.98 -6.93
N LYS A 90 -17.37 -11.89 -7.27
CA LYS A 90 -16.78 -10.74 -7.97
C LYS A 90 -16.14 -9.78 -7.00
N ILE A 91 -14.94 -9.33 -7.34
CA ILE A 91 -14.16 -8.35 -6.58
C ILE A 91 -13.35 -7.49 -7.54
N HIS A 92 -12.74 -6.40 -7.08
CA HIS A 92 -12.10 -5.42 -7.94
C HIS A 92 -10.69 -5.06 -7.50
N ILE A 93 -9.84 -4.72 -8.48
CA ILE A 93 -8.55 -4.09 -8.21
C ILE A 93 -8.80 -2.60 -7.97
N LEU A 94 -8.45 -2.12 -6.79
CA LEU A 94 -8.71 -0.74 -6.37
C LEU A 94 -7.57 0.21 -6.72
N ASN A 95 -6.33 -0.28 -6.79
CA ASN A 95 -5.17 0.56 -7.13
C ASN A 95 -4.06 -0.20 -7.85
N LEU A 96 -3.11 0.59 -8.35
CA LEU A 96 -1.91 0.11 -9.05
C LEU A 96 -1.10 -0.91 -8.23
N GLY A 97 -1.02 -0.77 -6.91
CA GLY A 97 -0.22 -1.63 -6.03
C GLY A 97 -0.82 -3.01 -5.76
N GLY A 98 -2.04 -3.30 -6.23
CA GLY A 98 -2.68 -4.59 -6.02
C GLY A 98 -3.48 -4.68 -4.72
N VAL A 99 -4.00 -3.56 -4.22
CA VAL A 99 -5.03 -3.56 -3.18
C VAL A 99 -6.37 -3.94 -3.82
N ILE A 100 -7.02 -4.93 -3.24
CA ILE A 100 -8.24 -5.57 -3.75
C ILE A 100 -9.38 -5.33 -2.78
N GLY A 101 -10.58 -5.07 -3.32
CA GLY A 101 -11.79 -4.85 -2.52
C GLY A 101 -13.04 -4.71 -3.38
N THR A 102 -14.18 -4.56 -2.76
CA THR A 102 -15.43 -4.27 -3.47
C THR A 102 -15.45 -2.80 -3.86
N CYS A 103 -15.33 -2.50 -5.16
CA CYS A 103 -15.46 -1.14 -5.67
C CYS A 103 -16.90 -0.66 -5.50
N ARG A 104 -17.08 0.53 -4.90
CA ARG A 104 -18.38 1.16 -4.64
C ARG A 104 -18.57 2.41 -5.47
N ASP A 105 -17.47 3.07 -5.84
CA ASP A 105 -17.49 4.30 -6.63
C ASP A 105 -16.17 4.43 -7.41
N PHE A 106 -16.21 5.16 -8.52
CA PHE A 106 -15.05 5.39 -9.37
C PHE A 106 -15.14 6.73 -10.10
N ASN A 107 -13.99 7.27 -10.45
CA ASN A 107 -13.95 8.46 -11.29
C ASN A 107 -14.53 8.13 -12.68
N ILE A 108 -15.54 8.88 -13.12
CA ILE A 108 -16.27 8.64 -14.37
C ILE A 108 -15.36 8.67 -15.61
N LEU A 109 -14.29 9.46 -15.58
CA LEU A 109 -13.32 9.54 -16.67
C LEU A 109 -12.43 8.29 -16.78
N LEU A 110 -12.28 7.55 -15.69
CA LEU A 110 -11.56 6.28 -15.69
C LEU A 110 -12.45 5.11 -16.07
N GLY A 111 -13.74 5.20 -15.79
CA GLY A 111 -14.68 4.08 -15.94
C GLY A 111 -14.64 3.09 -14.79
N PRO A 112 -15.40 1.96 -14.89
CA PRO A 112 -15.51 0.96 -13.83
C PRO A 112 -14.17 0.28 -13.53
N ALA A 113 -13.98 -0.14 -12.29
CA ALA A 113 -12.77 -0.84 -11.87
C ALA A 113 -12.58 -2.17 -12.61
N THR A 114 -11.33 -2.61 -12.76
CA THR A 114 -11.01 -3.96 -13.26
C THR A 114 -11.68 -4.99 -12.37
N GLU A 115 -12.59 -5.79 -12.96
CA GLU A 115 -13.35 -6.83 -12.28
C GLU A 115 -12.58 -8.15 -12.29
N CYS A 116 -12.59 -8.82 -11.15
CA CYS A 116 -11.93 -10.10 -10.95
C CYS A 116 -12.89 -11.11 -10.33
N GLU A 117 -12.62 -12.38 -10.55
CA GLU A 117 -13.23 -13.52 -9.85
C GLU A 117 -12.27 -13.99 -8.75
N VAL A 118 -12.80 -14.22 -7.58
CA VAL A 118 -12.05 -14.76 -6.43
C VAL A 118 -11.65 -16.22 -6.67
N ILE A 119 -10.36 -16.52 -6.53
CA ILE A 119 -9.84 -17.88 -6.55
C ILE A 119 -9.77 -18.46 -5.13
N GLY A 120 -9.33 -17.65 -4.16
CA GLY A 120 -9.25 -18.02 -2.75
C GLY A 120 -8.21 -17.20 -1.98
N SER A 121 -8.10 -17.47 -0.68
CA SER A 121 -7.06 -16.89 0.17
C SER A 121 -5.72 -17.60 -0.01
N ILE A 122 -4.64 -16.91 0.34
CA ILE A 122 -3.28 -17.47 0.34
C ILE A 122 -3.00 -18.05 1.73
N ILE A 123 -2.51 -19.29 1.79
CA ILE A 123 -2.16 -19.99 3.01
C ILE A 123 -0.71 -20.46 3.01
N ASP A 124 -0.16 -20.67 4.20
CA ASP A 124 1.12 -21.35 4.41
C ASP A 124 0.95 -22.90 4.43
N ASN A 125 2.04 -23.59 4.68
CA ASN A 125 2.06 -25.06 4.76
C ASN A 125 1.31 -25.61 5.98
N GLN A 126 0.92 -24.77 6.95
CA GLN A 126 0.14 -25.14 8.12
C GLN A 126 -1.37 -24.84 7.95
N VAL A 127 -1.79 -24.48 6.71
CA VAL A 127 -3.17 -24.09 6.37
C VAL A 127 -3.62 -22.79 7.08
N LYS A 128 -2.66 -21.97 7.56
CA LYS A 128 -2.96 -20.65 8.11
C LYS A 128 -3.14 -19.67 6.96
N GLN A 129 -4.26 -18.94 6.96
CA GLN A 129 -4.46 -17.82 6.03
C GLN A 129 -3.49 -16.69 6.34
N LEU A 130 -2.76 -16.23 5.32
CA LEU A 130 -1.71 -15.24 5.47
C LEU A 130 -2.25 -13.82 5.36
N ASN A 131 -1.74 -12.95 6.22
CA ASN A 131 -2.03 -11.52 6.24
C ASN A 131 -0.74 -10.70 6.11
N LEU A 132 -0.79 -9.49 5.58
CA LEU A 132 0.37 -8.60 5.49
C LEU A 132 1.07 -8.38 6.83
N GLN A 133 0.31 -8.40 7.93
CA GLN A 133 0.85 -8.25 9.29
C GLN A 133 1.81 -9.39 9.68
N ASP A 134 1.64 -10.60 9.12
CA ASP A 134 2.56 -11.71 9.34
C ASP A 134 3.97 -11.44 8.75
N PHE A 135 4.08 -10.48 7.83
CA PHE A 135 5.30 -10.09 7.11
C PHE A 135 5.77 -8.66 7.44
N SER A 136 5.29 -8.10 8.53
CA SER A 136 5.72 -6.77 8.97
C SER A 136 7.23 -6.76 9.23
N LYS A 137 7.96 -5.84 8.59
CA LYS A 137 9.38 -5.59 8.82
C LYS A 137 9.64 -4.65 9.99
N ILE A 138 8.61 -3.90 10.38
CA ILE A 138 8.69 -2.90 11.43
C ILE A 138 7.94 -3.41 12.66
N LYS A 139 8.67 -3.55 13.76
CA LYS A 139 8.07 -3.90 15.05
C LYS A 139 7.53 -2.66 15.75
N GLU A 140 6.46 -2.83 16.52
CA GLU A 140 5.94 -1.76 17.38
C GLU A 140 7.02 -1.34 18.38
N ILE A 141 7.36 -0.04 18.40
CA ILE A 141 8.34 0.56 19.30
C ILE A 141 7.66 1.70 20.04
N ASN A 142 7.78 1.69 21.38
CA ASN A 142 7.18 2.71 22.26
C ASN A 142 8.14 3.87 22.61
N THR A 143 9.33 3.91 22.01
CA THR A 143 10.34 4.93 22.32
C THR A 143 10.37 5.95 21.18
N GLN A 144 10.14 7.22 21.48
CA GLN A 144 10.31 8.29 20.50
C GLN A 144 11.79 8.68 20.38
N LEU A 145 12.30 8.63 19.15
CA LEU A 145 13.61 9.18 18.81
C LEU A 145 13.41 10.58 18.21
N HIS A 146 14.16 11.54 18.68
CA HIS A 146 14.08 12.93 18.23
C HIS A 146 15.07 13.17 17.09
N VAL A 147 14.62 13.00 15.87
CA VAL A 147 15.36 13.39 14.66
C VAL A 147 14.63 14.55 13.99
N PRO A 148 15.33 15.58 13.50
CA PRO A 148 14.69 16.64 12.73
C PRO A 148 13.84 16.05 11.59
N SER A 149 12.60 16.52 11.45
CA SER A 149 11.67 15.95 10.52
C SER A 149 10.91 17.04 9.73
N ILE A 150 10.64 16.77 8.46
CA ILE A 150 9.82 17.60 7.58
C ILE A 150 8.60 16.82 7.17
N ALA A 151 7.41 17.35 7.44
CA ALA A 151 6.14 16.76 7.00
C ALA A 151 5.62 17.48 5.74
N VAL A 152 5.34 16.72 4.69
CA VAL A 152 4.69 17.19 3.46
C VAL A 152 3.24 16.75 3.47
N ILE A 153 2.34 17.73 3.53
CA ILE A 153 0.90 17.56 3.61
C ILE A 153 0.25 18.26 2.41
N GLY A 154 -0.83 17.73 1.93
CA GLY A 154 -1.60 18.34 0.83
C GLY A 154 -3.08 18.43 1.15
N THR A 155 -3.85 18.95 0.22
CA THR A 155 -5.31 19.06 0.30
C THR A 155 -6.04 17.79 -0.15
N GLY A 156 -5.35 16.89 -0.86
CA GLY A 156 -5.91 15.63 -1.37
C GLY A 156 -4.90 14.84 -2.19
N ILE A 157 -5.37 13.75 -2.79
CA ILE A 157 -4.60 12.93 -3.74
C ILE A 157 -4.23 13.80 -4.97
N ASP A 158 -3.09 13.52 -5.60
CA ASP A 158 -2.57 14.20 -6.80
C ASP A 158 -2.29 15.71 -6.64
N SER A 159 -2.15 16.22 -5.41
CA SER A 159 -1.81 17.62 -5.11
C SER A 159 -0.31 17.95 -5.25
N GLY A 160 0.51 17.07 -5.81
CA GLY A 160 1.93 17.26 -6.05
C GLY A 160 2.86 16.96 -4.87
N LYS A 161 2.35 16.32 -3.79
CA LYS A 161 3.14 16.00 -2.58
C LYS A 161 4.43 15.26 -2.90
N THR A 162 4.36 14.16 -3.65
CA THR A 162 5.53 13.34 -3.99
C THR A 162 6.56 14.11 -4.80
N THR A 163 6.12 15.01 -5.71
CA THR A 163 7.02 15.90 -6.46
C THR A 163 7.75 16.87 -5.52
N VAL A 164 7.02 17.50 -4.59
CA VAL A 164 7.60 18.40 -3.58
C VAL A 164 8.54 17.65 -2.66
N SER A 165 8.14 16.46 -2.17
CA SER A 165 8.97 15.59 -1.33
C SER A 165 10.30 15.26 -1.99
N SER A 166 10.26 14.82 -3.25
CA SER A 166 11.45 14.49 -4.05
C SER A 166 12.37 15.69 -4.26
N PHE A 167 11.79 16.87 -4.52
CA PHE A 167 12.56 18.11 -4.67
C PHE A 167 13.25 18.53 -3.35
N ILE A 168 12.54 18.39 -2.22
CA ILE A 168 13.11 18.67 -0.89
C ILE A 168 14.26 17.71 -0.61
N ILE A 169 14.08 16.40 -0.83
CA ILE A 169 15.14 15.39 -0.63
C ILE A 169 16.38 15.76 -1.43
N LYS A 170 16.22 16.01 -2.74
CA LYS A 170 17.32 16.39 -3.63
C LYS A 170 18.05 17.66 -3.16
N THR A 171 17.33 18.60 -2.59
CA THR A 171 17.90 19.83 -2.05
C THR A 171 18.68 19.56 -0.76
N LEU A 172 18.11 18.76 0.14
CA LEU A 172 18.71 18.40 1.42
C LEU A 172 20.00 17.58 1.28
N CYS A 173 20.19 16.81 0.20
CA CYS A 173 21.42 16.08 -0.10
C CYS A 173 22.68 16.97 -0.15
N LYS A 174 22.52 18.30 -0.28
CA LYS A 174 23.63 19.26 -0.21
C LYS A 174 24.12 19.51 1.22
N TYR A 175 23.30 19.22 2.22
CA TYR A 175 23.53 19.59 3.61
C TYR A 175 23.58 18.37 4.56
N PHE A 176 22.90 17.29 4.21
CA PHE A 176 22.78 16.07 5.03
C PHE A 176 23.25 14.84 4.28
N LYS A 177 23.87 13.90 4.97
CA LYS A 177 24.37 12.66 4.38
C LYS A 177 23.34 11.54 4.41
N ARG A 178 22.52 11.50 5.45
CA ARG A 178 21.55 10.41 5.70
C ARG A 178 20.15 10.98 5.83
N ILE A 179 19.52 11.19 4.69
CA ILE A 179 18.13 11.63 4.58
C ILE A 179 17.28 10.37 4.45
N ASN A 180 16.45 10.08 5.44
CA ASN A 180 15.47 9.00 5.33
C ASN A 180 14.11 9.60 4.94
N ALA A 181 13.28 8.83 4.22
CA ALA A 181 11.99 9.31 3.78
C ALA A 181 10.90 8.24 3.97
N CYS A 182 9.68 8.65 4.27
CA CYS A 182 8.56 7.73 4.39
C CYS A 182 7.26 8.29 3.84
N LYS A 183 6.39 7.35 3.46
CA LYS A 183 4.98 7.62 3.20
C LYS A 183 4.16 7.06 4.36
N LEU A 184 3.58 7.94 5.18
CA LEU A 184 2.87 7.56 6.40
C LEU A 184 1.38 7.31 6.19
N ALA A 185 0.80 7.85 5.10
CA ALA A 185 -0.61 7.70 4.78
C ALA A 185 -0.84 7.47 3.28
N GLY A 186 -1.83 6.64 2.93
CA GLY A 186 -2.19 6.37 1.55
C GLY A 186 -2.60 4.92 1.28
N THR A 187 -2.54 4.53 0.01
CA THR A 187 -2.76 3.16 -0.48
C THR A 187 -1.46 2.64 -1.07
N ALA A 188 -1.16 1.36 -0.87
CA ALA A 188 0.11 0.72 -1.25
C ALA A 188 0.51 0.97 -2.71
N SER A 189 1.74 1.46 -2.89
CA SER A 189 2.47 1.57 -4.16
C SER A 189 3.92 1.92 -3.83
N GLN A 190 4.87 1.30 -4.50
CA GLN A 190 6.30 1.54 -4.30
C GLN A 190 6.82 2.77 -5.06
N LYS A 191 6.08 3.26 -6.05
CA LYS A 191 6.52 4.34 -6.93
C LYS A 191 6.97 5.60 -6.17
N ASP A 192 6.30 5.91 -5.04
CA ASP A 192 6.64 7.08 -4.24
C ASP A 192 7.96 6.87 -3.50
N LEU A 193 8.19 5.67 -2.95
CA LEU A 193 9.46 5.31 -2.29
C LEU A 193 10.62 5.34 -3.28
N TYR A 194 10.45 4.76 -4.45
CA TYR A 194 11.47 4.83 -5.52
C TYR A 194 11.75 6.28 -5.94
N SER A 195 10.73 7.13 -6.02
CA SER A 195 10.94 8.55 -6.31
C SER A 195 11.80 9.23 -5.24
N TYR A 196 11.66 8.85 -3.96
CA TYR A 196 12.52 9.39 -2.90
C TYR A 196 13.96 8.87 -3.02
N GLU A 197 14.15 7.58 -3.30
CA GLU A 197 15.46 6.95 -3.50
C GLU A 197 16.18 7.56 -4.70
N ASP A 198 15.50 7.71 -5.83
CA ASP A 198 16.05 8.33 -7.05
C ASP A 198 16.51 9.78 -6.81
N ASN A 199 15.93 10.46 -5.82
CA ASN A 199 16.30 11.83 -5.45
C ASN A 199 17.26 11.90 -4.25
N GLY A 200 17.76 10.75 -3.76
CA GLY A 200 18.86 10.67 -2.81
C GLY A 200 18.46 10.33 -1.37
N ALA A 201 17.24 9.85 -1.14
CA ALA A 201 16.91 9.27 0.17
C ALA A 201 17.77 8.03 0.42
N HIS A 202 18.35 7.95 1.62
CA HIS A 202 19.24 6.85 2.02
C HIS A 202 18.47 5.59 2.42
N LYS A 203 17.32 5.76 3.08
CA LYS A 203 16.42 4.68 3.49
C LYS A 203 14.98 5.16 3.34
N THR A 204 14.13 4.29 2.81
CA THR A 204 12.71 4.58 2.63
C THR A 204 11.83 3.55 3.34
N SER A 205 10.62 3.93 3.72
CA SER A 205 9.62 3.03 4.29
C SER A 205 8.20 3.57 4.12
N ASP A 206 7.21 2.69 4.20
CA ASP A 206 5.81 3.05 4.22
C ASP A 206 4.98 2.13 5.15
N PHE A 207 3.69 2.37 5.23
CA PHE A 207 2.75 1.59 6.05
C PHE A 207 2.64 0.10 5.63
N VAL A 208 3.09 -0.28 4.42
CA VAL A 208 3.16 -1.70 4.00
C VAL A 208 4.24 -2.43 4.78
N ASP A 209 5.34 -1.74 5.15
CA ASP A 209 6.39 -2.30 5.98
C ASP A 209 5.92 -2.57 7.42
N TYR A 210 4.84 -1.91 7.85
CA TYR A 210 4.14 -2.19 9.11
C TYR A 210 3.04 -3.26 8.96
N GLY A 211 2.74 -3.70 7.73
CA GLY A 211 1.75 -4.73 7.43
C GLY A 211 0.36 -4.20 7.07
N LEU A 212 0.24 -2.95 6.63
CA LEU A 212 -1.03 -2.36 6.19
C LEU A 212 -1.06 -2.19 4.66
N PRO A 213 -2.10 -2.65 3.96
CA PRO A 213 -2.25 -2.42 2.50
C PRO A 213 -2.65 -0.98 2.19
N SER A 214 -3.25 -0.32 3.17
CA SER A 214 -3.74 1.06 3.11
C SER A 214 -3.93 1.59 4.53
N THR A 215 -3.81 2.89 4.71
CA THR A 215 -4.16 3.55 5.98
C THR A 215 -5.61 4.01 6.01
N CYS A 216 -6.35 3.82 4.90
CA CYS A 216 -7.74 4.25 4.75
C CYS A 216 -8.68 3.49 5.70
N MET A 217 -9.55 4.24 6.40
CA MET A 217 -10.60 3.69 7.27
C MET A 217 -10.08 2.77 8.39
N ASN A 218 -8.89 3.03 8.91
CA ASN A 218 -8.34 2.32 10.06
C ASN A 218 -8.66 3.03 11.37
N GLU A 219 -8.57 2.28 12.47
CA GLU A 219 -8.66 2.86 13.80
C GLU A 219 -7.51 3.84 14.06
N LYS A 220 -7.81 4.94 14.77
CA LYS A 220 -6.85 6.00 15.09
C LYS A 220 -5.60 5.46 15.79
N SER A 221 -5.81 4.58 16.77
CA SER A 221 -4.72 3.95 17.54
C SER A 221 -3.77 3.14 16.64
N LEU A 222 -4.30 2.42 15.66
CA LEU A 222 -3.50 1.65 14.71
C LEU A 222 -2.66 2.58 13.81
N ILE A 223 -3.26 3.66 13.31
CA ILE A 223 -2.55 4.65 12.48
C ILE A 223 -1.43 5.34 13.26
N GLN A 224 -1.68 5.72 14.51
CA GLN A 224 -0.67 6.33 15.38
C GLN A 224 0.48 5.37 15.65
N LYS A 225 0.20 4.11 16.01
CA LYS A 225 1.22 3.08 16.21
C LYS A 225 2.05 2.82 14.94
N CYS A 226 1.37 2.70 13.80
CA CYS A 226 2.03 2.51 12.51
C CYS A 226 3.00 3.66 12.20
N SER A 227 2.52 4.91 12.26
CA SER A 227 3.35 6.08 11.95
C SER A 227 4.52 6.23 12.91
N THR A 228 4.30 6.09 14.23
CA THR A 228 5.36 6.14 15.24
C THR A 228 6.41 5.07 15.01
N SER A 229 6.00 3.84 14.71
CA SER A 229 6.93 2.72 14.48
C SER A 229 7.77 2.94 13.22
N ILE A 230 7.18 3.46 12.13
CA ILE A 230 7.92 3.80 10.90
C ILE A 230 8.92 4.93 11.15
N ILE A 231 8.51 6.00 11.84
CA ILE A 231 9.39 7.13 12.17
C ILE A 231 10.55 6.64 13.03
N ASN A 232 10.30 5.86 14.07
CA ASN A 232 11.36 5.31 14.94
C ASN A 232 12.33 4.42 14.14
N HIS A 233 11.81 3.53 13.29
CA HIS A 233 12.64 2.68 12.44
C HIS A 233 13.55 3.49 11.50
N LEU A 234 13.07 4.61 10.98
CA LEU A 234 13.84 5.48 10.09
C LEU A 234 14.73 6.47 10.86
N SER A 235 14.48 6.68 12.15
CA SER A 235 15.30 7.58 12.98
C SER A 235 16.68 6.99 13.29
N GLU A 236 16.84 5.67 13.19
CA GLU A 236 18.13 5.03 13.36
C GLU A 236 19.11 5.53 12.29
N ASN A 237 20.18 6.19 12.74
CA ASN A 237 21.22 6.75 11.89
C ASN A 237 20.75 7.79 10.83
N ALA A 238 19.63 8.44 11.02
CA ALA A 238 19.18 9.53 10.15
C ALA A 238 19.71 10.88 10.65
N ASP A 239 20.09 11.76 9.73
CA ASP A 239 20.36 13.17 10.01
C ASP A 239 19.05 14.00 9.97
N ILE A 240 18.12 13.59 9.08
CA ILE A 240 16.79 14.19 8.92
C ILE A 240 15.83 13.18 8.29
N ILE A 241 14.54 13.30 8.60
CA ILE A 241 13.47 12.47 8.02
C ILE A 241 12.49 13.34 7.24
N LEU A 242 12.16 12.94 6.01
CA LEU A 242 11.05 13.49 5.26
C LEU A 242 9.85 12.55 5.34
N MET A 243 8.70 13.09 5.73
CA MET A 243 7.46 12.35 5.91
C MET A 243 6.41 12.88 4.93
N GLU A 244 5.91 12.04 4.03
CA GLU A 244 4.77 12.38 3.17
C GLU A 244 3.49 11.78 3.74
N LEU A 245 2.43 12.60 3.84
CA LEU A 245 1.10 12.18 4.24
C LEU A 245 0.18 12.17 2.99
N GLY A 246 -0.27 10.97 2.60
CA GLY A 246 -0.79 10.66 1.27
C GLY A 246 -2.10 11.31 0.85
N ASP A 247 -2.95 11.73 1.76
CA ASP A 247 -4.25 12.38 1.47
C ASP A 247 -4.31 13.79 2.07
N GLY A 248 -5.49 14.38 2.10
CA GLY A 248 -5.74 15.65 2.77
C GLY A 248 -5.83 15.49 4.30
N TYR A 249 -5.66 16.61 5.01
CA TYR A 249 -5.71 16.63 6.49
C TYR A 249 -7.02 16.09 7.07
N HIS A 250 -8.15 16.30 6.38
CA HIS A 250 -9.48 15.85 6.77
C HIS A 250 -9.92 14.57 6.07
N GLY A 251 -9.03 13.93 5.31
CA GLY A 251 -9.33 12.67 4.61
C GLY A 251 -9.34 11.45 5.54
N ASP A 252 -9.85 10.34 5.00
CA ASP A 252 -10.06 9.09 5.76
C ASP A 252 -8.79 8.22 5.88
N TYR A 253 -7.60 8.80 5.63
CA TYR A 253 -6.32 8.09 5.68
C TYR A 253 -5.52 8.31 6.96
N GLY A 254 -6.11 8.97 7.96
CA GLY A 254 -5.49 9.16 9.26
C GLY A 254 -4.41 10.25 9.32
N THR A 255 -4.34 11.15 8.33
CA THR A 255 -3.37 12.26 8.30
C THR A 255 -3.46 13.13 9.54
N LYS A 256 -4.67 13.46 10.00
CA LYS A 256 -4.91 14.23 11.21
C LYS A 256 -4.37 13.51 12.45
N GLU A 257 -4.62 12.23 12.58
CA GLU A 257 -4.20 11.37 13.69
C GLU A 257 -2.68 11.27 13.78
N ILE A 258 -2.00 11.23 12.63
CA ILE A 258 -0.53 11.19 12.56
C ILE A 258 0.08 12.52 13.05
N ILE A 259 -0.50 13.66 12.63
CA ILE A 259 0.05 14.98 12.98
C ILE A 259 -0.19 15.32 14.45
N GLN A 260 -1.27 14.82 15.04
CA GLN A 260 -1.65 15.09 16.42
C GLN A 260 -0.97 14.14 17.44
N ASN A 261 -0.23 13.15 16.97
CA ASN A 261 0.50 12.18 17.79
C ASN A 261 1.91 12.65 18.07
#